data_59c165182eece23a985fe6305f524f35
#
_entry.id   59c165182eece23a985fe6305f524f35
#
_cell.length_a   1.000
_cell.length_b   1.000
_cell.length_c   1.000
_cell.angle_alpha   90.00
_cell.angle_beta   90.00
_cell.angle_gamma   90.00
#
_symmetry.space_group_name_H-M   'P 1'
#
loop_
_entity.id
_entity.type
_entity.pdbx_description
1 polymer ?
#
loop_
_entity_poly.entity_id
_entity_poly.type
_entity_poly.pdbx_seq_one_letter_code
_entity_poly.pdbx_strand_id
1 'polypeptide(L)'
;DLQFRHITHTIAGVNDNYDPTISAMQRLDIDRNYNFLNPKLGLYYTPNDHHALYISAAVGQKEPTRNNFTDIREGEYPTAEQMLDLEGGYTLKSKVVTANINLYYMLYRNQLVQTGELSDTGELLSRNIPKSYRRGVELMVDVRATKWLTLGANATLSQNHILDYVDNIDGTAF
;
A
#
# COMPACT_ATOMS: atom_id res chain seq x y z
N ASP A 1 3.01 -18.62 -7.08
CA ASP A 1 2.13 -18.69 -5.91
C ASP A 1 0.76 -18.10 -6.26
N LEU A 2 -0.31 -18.67 -5.71
CA LEU A 2 -1.68 -18.24 -5.93
C LEU A 2 -2.43 -18.30 -4.59
N GLN A 3 -2.91 -17.15 -4.12
CA GLN A 3 -3.70 -17.06 -2.89
C GLN A 3 -5.13 -16.67 -3.22
N PHE A 4 -6.10 -17.40 -2.69
CA PHE A 4 -7.50 -17.00 -2.64
C PHE A 4 -7.88 -16.67 -1.19
N ARG A 5 -8.57 -15.52 -1.00
CA ARG A 5 -9.12 -15.10 0.30
C ARG A 5 -10.60 -14.79 0.15
N HIS A 6 -11.41 -15.38 1.02
CA HIS A 6 -12.80 -15.01 1.21
C HIS A 6 -12.96 -14.35 2.58
N ILE A 7 -13.58 -13.19 2.63
CA ILE A 7 -13.75 -12.41 3.84
C ILE A 7 -15.20 -11.92 3.91
N THR A 8 -15.86 -12.21 5.01
CA THR A 8 -17.15 -11.61 5.37
C THR A 8 -16.90 -10.54 6.43
N HIS A 9 -17.38 -9.33 6.17
CA HIS A 9 -17.24 -8.19 7.06
C HIS A 9 -18.63 -7.69 7.44
N THR A 10 -18.98 -7.85 8.71
CA THR A 10 -20.26 -7.41 9.25
C THR A 10 -20.03 -6.42 10.38
N ILE A 11 -20.62 -5.23 10.26
CA ILE A 11 -20.62 -4.20 11.32
C ILE A 11 -22.08 -3.81 11.55
N ALA A 12 -22.58 -4.01 12.77
CA ALA A 12 -23.90 -3.58 13.19
C ALA A 12 -23.81 -2.76 14.47
N GLY A 13 -24.52 -1.64 14.53
CA GLY A 13 -24.53 -0.78 15.71
C GLY A 13 -24.83 0.68 15.39
N VAL A 14 -24.46 1.51 16.34
CA VAL A 14 -24.58 2.97 16.23
C VAL A 14 -23.19 3.56 16.44
N ASN A 15 -22.79 4.45 15.55
CA ASN A 15 -21.58 5.25 15.66
C ASN A 15 -21.89 6.54 16.43
N ASP A 16 -20.90 7.16 17.02
CA ASP A 16 -20.99 8.45 17.72
C ASP A 16 -20.97 9.68 16.77
N ASN A 17 -20.82 9.46 15.46
CA ASN A 17 -21.02 10.51 14.47
C ASN A 17 -22.51 10.88 14.36
N TYR A 18 -22.81 12.17 14.48
CA TYR A 18 -24.15 12.70 14.33
C TYR A 18 -24.50 12.90 12.85
N ASP A 19 -25.61 12.32 12.42
CA ASP A 19 -26.17 12.52 11.09
C ASP A 19 -27.25 13.60 11.13
N PRO A 20 -27.01 14.80 10.61
CA PRO A 20 -27.98 15.91 10.65
C PRO A 20 -29.20 15.65 9.77
N THR A 21 -29.09 14.76 8.76
CA THR A 21 -30.20 14.46 7.83
C THR A 21 -31.34 13.73 8.53
N ILE A 22 -30.99 12.85 9.46
CA ILE A 22 -31.96 12.07 10.24
C ILE A 22 -32.06 12.53 11.70
N SER A 23 -31.29 13.56 12.08
CA SER A 23 -31.21 14.08 13.45
C SER A 23 -30.93 13.00 14.50
N ALA A 24 -30.07 12.06 14.17
CA ALA A 24 -29.71 10.93 15.01
C ALA A 24 -28.26 10.53 14.84
N MET A 25 -27.75 9.67 15.72
CA MET A 25 -26.44 9.05 15.55
C MET A 25 -26.46 8.10 14.35
N GLN A 26 -25.37 8.10 13.59
CA GLN A 26 -25.19 7.27 12.41
C GLN A 26 -25.35 5.77 12.74
N ARG A 27 -26.27 5.11 12.04
CA ARG A 27 -26.40 3.64 12.12
C ARG A 27 -25.45 2.98 11.17
N LEU A 28 -24.71 2.02 11.68
CA LEU A 28 -23.88 1.13 10.90
C LEU A 28 -24.64 -0.19 10.70
N ASP A 29 -24.95 -0.51 9.46
CA ASP A 29 -25.53 -1.78 9.02
C ASP A 29 -24.79 -2.23 7.76
N ILE A 30 -23.60 -2.77 7.97
CA ILE A 30 -22.65 -3.09 6.92
C ILE A 30 -22.50 -4.60 6.86
N ASP A 31 -22.87 -5.18 5.73
CA ASP A 31 -22.61 -6.57 5.38
C ASP A 31 -21.94 -6.61 4.02
N ARG A 32 -20.68 -7.02 3.98
CA ARG A 32 -19.85 -7.06 2.77
C ARG A 32 -19.09 -8.37 2.68
N ASN A 33 -19.07 -8.93 1.48
CA ASN A 33 -18.29 -10.11 1.15
C ASN A 33 -17.22 -9.74 0.14
N TYR A 34 -15.99 -10.10 0.42
CA TYR A 34 -14.84 -9.88 -0.44
C TYR A 34 -14.26 -11.22 -0.88
N ASN A 35 -13.98 -11.33 -2.18
CA ASN A 35 -13.30 -12.47 -2.77
C ASN A 35 -12.06 -11.96 -3.48
N PHE A 36 -10.90 -12.29 -2.97
CA PHE A 36 -9.63 -11.83 -3.49
C PHE A 36 -8.84 -12.98 -4.08
N LEU A 37 -8.30 -12.73 -5.27
CA LEU A 37 -7.34 -13.59 -5.91
C LEU A 37 -6.02 -12.82 -6.03
N ASN A 38 -5.01 -13.28 -5.32
CA ASN A 38 -3.70 -12.64 -5.23
C ASN A 38 -2.63 -13.54 -5.86
N PRO A 39 -2.44 -13.49 -7.18
CA PRO A 39 -1.38 -14.21 -7.85
C PRO A 39 -0.02 -13.54 -7.59
N LYS A 40 1.03 -14.38 -7.50
CA LYS A 40 2.42 -13.94 -7.48
C LYS A 40 3.24 -14.85 -8.40
N LEU A 41 4.00 -14.23 -9.30
CA LEU A 41 4.93 -14.89 -10.20
C LEU A 41 6.32 -14.26 -10.02
N GLY A 42 7.36 -15.07 -10.06
CA GLY A 42 8.74 -14.61 -10.02
C GLY A 42 9.66 -15.54 -10.79
N LEU A 43 10.68 -14.96 -11.38
CA LEU A 43 11.79 -15.65 -11.99
C LEU A 43 13.07 -15.27 -11.28
N TYR A 44 13.89 -16.26 -11.00
CA TYR A 44 15.19 -16.08 -10.38
C TYR A 44 16.24 -16.78 -11.23
N TYR A 45 17.32 -16.06 -11.55
CA TYR A 45 18.37 -16.55 -12.40
C TYR A 45 19.75 -16.31 -11.78
N THR A 46 20.52 -17.38 -11.62
CA THR A 46 21.89 -17.36 -11.11
C THR A 46 22.84 -17.92 -12.16
N PRO A 47 23.44 -17.07 -13.01
CA PRO A 47 24.40 -17.54 -14.02
C PRO A 47 25.64 -18.15 -13.40
N ASN A 48 26.01 -17.79 -12.19
CA ASN A 48 27.10 -18.34 -11.39
C ASN A 48 26.97 -17.93 -9.92
N ASP A 49 27.90 -18.34 -9.07
CA ASP A 49 27.88 -18.11 -7.62
C ASP A 49 28.01 -16.63 -7.20
N HIS A 50 28.38 -15.76 -8.16
CA HIS A 50 28.63 -14.34 -7.91
C HIS A 50 27.47 -13.46 -8.32
N HIS A 51 26.60 -13.90 -9.20
CA HIS A 51 25.54 -13.10 -9.80
C HIS A 51 24.19 -13.73 -9.62
N ALA A 52 23.22 -12.95 -9.19
CA ALA A 52 21.82 -13.34 -9.15
C ALA A 52 20.95 -12.19 -9.66
N LEU A 53 19.95 -12.53 -10.45
CA LEU A 53 18.92 -11.63 -10.94
C LEU A 53 17.55 -12.18 -10.58
N TYR A 54 16.61 -11.30 -10.33
CA TYR A 54 15.21 -11.69 -10.22
C TYR A 54 14.31 -10.64 -10.84
N ILE A 55 13.14 -11.13 -11.24
CA ILE A 55 11.98 -10.30 -11.56
C ILE A 55 10.76 -10.93 -10.91
N SER A 56 9.84 -10.11 -10.41
CA SER A 56 8.59 -10.57 -9.86
C SER A 56 7.43 -9.64 -10.18
N ALA A 57 6.25 -10.23 -10.22
CA ALA A 57 4.97 -9.52 -10.31
C ALA A 57 4.00 -10.14 -9.31
N ALA A 58 3.31 -9.30 -8.55
CA ALA A 58 2.31 -9.73 -7.58
C ALA A 58 1.08 -8.82 -7.62
N VAL A 59 -0.09 -9.40 -7.40
CA VAL A 59 -1.32 -8.66 -7.15
C VAL A 59 -1.68 -8.83 -5.68
N GLY A 60 -1.88 -7.71 -4.99
CA GLY A 60 -2.36 -7.66 -3.62
C GLY A 60 -3.71 -6.97 -3.57
N GLN A 61 -4.62 -7.48 -2.74
CA GLN A 61 -5.93 -6.87 -2.49
C GLN A 61 -6.19 -6.86 -0.99
N LYS A 62 -6.83 -5.78 -0.53
CA LYS A 62 -7.13 -5.56 0.88
C LYS A 62 -8.52 -4.97 1.03
N GLU A 63 -9.30 -5.55 1.93
CA GLU A 63 -10.59 -5.03 2.37
C GLU A 63 -10.43 -3.76 3.22
N PRO A 64 -11.42 -2.87 3.23
CA PRO A 64 -11.49 -1.77 4.19
C PRO A 64 -11.54 -2.31 5.62
N THR A 65 -10.90 -1.60 6.53
CA THR A 65 -10.97 -1.87 7.97
C THR A 65 -12.27 -1.29 8.55
N ARG A 66 -12.58 -1.65 9.81
CA ARG A 66 -13.74 -1.05 10.52
C ARG A 66 -13.66 0.48 10.49
N ASN A 67 -12.51 1.05 10.81
CA ASN A 67 -12.35 2.50 10.88
C ASN A 67 -12.60 3.17 9.51
N ASN A 68 -12.26 2.51 8.41
CA ASN A 68 -12.58 3.07 7.10
C ASN A 68 -14.09 3.18 6.83
N PHE A 69 -14.92 2.38 7.51
CA PHE A 69 -16.38 2.50 7.42
C PHE A 69 -16.95 3.54 8.41
N THR A 70 -16.28 3.77 9.53
CA THR A 70 -16.70 4.75 10.53
C THR A 70 -16.21 6.15 10.23
N ASP A 71 -15.01 6.25 9.63
CA ASP A 71 -14.27 7.51 9.41
C ASP A 71 -14.29 7.87 7.92
N ILE A 72 -15.45 7.77 7.29
CA ILE A 72 -15.71 8.15 5.90
C ILE A 72 -16.79 9.22 5.86
N ARG A 73 -16.80 10.04 4.81
CA ARG A 73 -17.87 11.03 4.62
C ARG A 73 -19.20 10.33 4.49
N GLU A 74 -20.24 10.98 5.01
CA GLU A 74 -21.62 10.53 4.89
C GLU A 74 -21.99 10.28 3.42
N GLY A 75 -22.65 9.14 3.17
CA GLY A 75 -23.04 8.71 1.82
C GLY A 75 -21.93 8.10 0.97
N GLU A 76 -20.68 8.12 1.43
CA GLU A 76 -19.58 7.39 0.79
C GLU A 76 -19.43 6.00 1.43
N TYR A 77 -18.99 5.02 0.63
CA TYR A 77 -18.69 3.68 1.11
C TYR A 77 -17.28 3.28 0.67
N PRO A 78 -16.45 2.80 1.58
CA PRO A 78 -15.09 2.40 1.23
C PRO A 78 -15.12 1.16 0.36
N THR A 79 -14.24 1.13 -0.63
CA THR A 79 -14.04 -0.01 -1.51
C THR A 79 -12.69 -0.66 -1.26
N ALA A 80 -12.55 -1.94 -1.66
CA ALA A 80 -11.31 -2.66 -1.49
C ALA A 80 -10.16 -2.04 -2.29
N GLU A 81 -8.99 -1.98 -1.68
CA GLU A 81 -7.76 -1.56 -2.32
C GLU A 81 -7.19 -2.69 -3.19
N GLN A 82 -6.56 -2.32 -4.29
CA GLN A 82 -5.80 -3.22 -5.15
C GLN A 82 -4.42 -2.66 -5.42
N MET A 83 -3.44 -3.54 -5.48
CA MET A 83 -2.06 -3.20 -5.81
C MET A 83 -1.52 -4.19 -6.84
N LEU A 84 -0.87 -3.69 -7.87
CA LEU A 84 0.04 -4.44 -8.72
C LEU A 84 1.45 -4.04 -8.33
N ASP A 85 2.25 -5.01 -7.93
CA ASP A 85 3.63 -4.84 -7.54
C ASP A 85 4.54 -5.51 -8.57
N LEU A 86 5.47 -4.74 -9.13
CA LEU A 86 6.48 -5.19 -10.07
C LEU A 86 7.85 -4.89 -9.48
N GLU A 87 8.67 -5.93 -9.35
CA GLU A 87 10.03 -5.78 -8.82
C GLU A 87 11.05 -6.44 -9.73
N GLY A 88 12.26 -5.90 -9.72
CA GLY A 88 13.40 -6.51 -10.36
C GLY A 88 14.69 -6.15 -9.62
N GLY A 89 15.54 -7.14 -9.43
CA GLY A 89 16.75 -6.94 -8.65
C GLY A 89 17.95 -7.69 -9.19
N TYR A 90 19.11 -7.18 -8.81
CA TYR A 90 20.40 -7.79 -9.10
C TYR A 90 21.25 -7.83 -7.85
N THR A 91 21.88 -8.95 -7.62
CA THR A 91 22.82 -9.17 -6.52
C THR A 91 24.17 -9.57 -7.06
N LEU A 92 25.21 -8.87 -6.64
CA LEU A 92 26.61 -9.24 -6.81
C LEU A 92 27.14 -9.76 -5.47
N LYS A 93 27.77 -10.95 -5.50
CA LYS A 93 28.47 -11.50 -4.33
C LYS A 93 29.92 -11.83 -4.71
N SER A 94 30.87 -11.29 -3.95
CA SER A 94 32.26 -11.65 -4.05
C SER A 94 32.86 -11.87 -2.67
N LYS A 95 34.13 -12.23 -2.59
CA LYS A 95 34.84 -12.40 -1.30
C LYS A 95 34.97 -11.09 -0.52
N VAL A 96 34.93 -9.96 -1.22
CA VAL A 96 35.16 -8.64 -0.66
C VAL A 96 33.91 -7.77 -0.68
N VAL A 97 33.06 -7.88 -1.71
CA VAL A 97 31.90 -7.01 -1.91
C VAL A 97 30.64 -7.85 -2.06
N THR A 98 29.60 -7.47 -1.33
CA THR A 98 28.21 -7.85 -1.62
C THR A 98 27.44 -6.57 -1.98
N ALA A 99 26.82 -6.54 -3.14
CA ALA A 99 25.99 -5.42 -3.57
C ALA A 99 24.63 -5.91 -4.06
N ASN A 100 23.60 -5.16 -3.72
CA ASN A 100 22.24 -5.42 -4.18
C ASN A 100 21.61 -4.12 -4.71
N ILE A 101 20.96 -4.23 -5.85
CA ILE A 101 20.08 -3.20 -6.38
C ILE A 101 18.70 -3.79 -6.58
N ASN A 102 17.68 -3.11 -6.10
CA ASN A 102 16.28 -3.44 -6.31
C ASN A 102 15.55 -2.27 -6.93
N LEU A 103 14.76 -2.53 -7.97
CA LEU A 103 13.86 -1.61 -8.64
C LEU A 103 12.45 -2.07 -8.34
N TYR A 104 11.56 -1.16 -7.93
CA TYR A 104 10.16 -1.49 -7.70
C TYR A 104 9.23 -0.47 -8.35
N TYR A 105 8.05 -0.95 -8.74
CA TYR A 105 6.96 -0.16 -9.27
C TYR A 105 5.62 -0.72 -8.81
N MET A 106 4.96 0.00 -7.90
CA MET A 106 3.68 -0.37 -7.30
C MET A 106 2.59 0.53 -7.84
N LEU A 107 1.57 -0.05 -8.45
CA LEU A 107 0.38 0.62 -8.94
C LEU A 107 -0.79 0.31 -8.02
N TYR A 108 -1.44 1.33 -7.49
CA TYR A 108 -2.60 1.20 -6.62
C TYR A 108 -3.87 1.65 -7.32
N ARG A 109 -4.95 0.96 -7.03
CA ARG A 109 -6.33 1.35 -7.36
C ARG A 109 -7.16 1.36 -6.09
N ASN A 110 -8.01 2.37 -5.96
CA ASN A 110 -8.90 2.55 -4.81
C ASN A 110 -8.15 2.54 -3.47
N GLN A 111 -6.92 3.07 -3.43
CA GLN A 111 -6.16 3.15 -2.19
C GLN A 111 -6.91 4.01 -1.19
N LEU A 112 -7.09 3.51 0.04
CA LEU A 112 -7.66 4.28 1.14
C LEU A 112 -6.59 5.17 1.75
N VAL A 113 -6.82 6.47 1.73
CA VAL A 113 -5.93 7.49 2.29
C VAL A 113 -6.70 8.41 3.22
N GLN A 114 -6.03 8.92 4.23
CA GLN A 114 -6.57 9.98 5.08
C GLN A 114 -6.56 11.29 4.31
N THR A 115 -7.66 12.03 4.36
CA THR A 115 -7.86 13.27 3.60
C THR A 115 -7.34 14.52 4.32
N GLY A 116 -6.99 14.41 5.60
CA GLY A 116 -6.71 15.56 6.46
C GLY A 116 -7.97 16.23 7.04
N GLU A 117 -9.15 15.86 6.56
CA GLU A 117 -10.42 16.31 7.13
C GLU A 117 -10.73 15.55 8.41
N LEU A 118 -11.40 16.22 9.34
CA LEU A 118 -11.84 15.62 10.60
C LEU A 118 -13.35 15.35 10.55
N SER A 119 -13.75 14.23 11.16
CA SER A 119 -15.14 13.96 11.49
C SER A 119 -15.62 14.88 12.62
N ASP A 120 -16.90 14.87 12.92
CA ASP A 120 -17.49 15.61 14.04
C ASP A 120 -16.90 15.18 15.41
N THR A 121 -16.35 13.97 15.48
CA THR A 121 -15.68 13.43 16.65
C THR A 121 -14.18 13.69 16.70
N GLY A 122 -13.61 14.35 15.65
CA GLY A 122 -12.20 14.69 15.55
C GLY A 122 -11.30 13.58 14.96
N GLU A 123 -11.89 12.51 14.42
CA GLU A 123 -11.16 11.47 13.71
C GLU A 123 -10.84 11.87 12.27
N LEU A 124 -9.68 11.44 11.77
CA LEU A 124 -9.28 11.70 10.37
C LEU A 124 -10.12 10.88 9.40
N LEU A 125 -10.82 11.55 8.51
CA LEU A 125 -11.62 10.91 7.47
C LEU A 125 -10.74 10.22 6.44
N SER A 126 -11.22 9.05 5.97
CA SER A 126 -10.57 8.25 4.93
C SER A 126 -11.36 8.30 3.63
N ARG A 127 -10.65 8.26 2.50
CA ARG A 127 -11.25 8.24 1.16
C ARG A 127 -10.50 7.32 0.23
N ASN A 128 -11.23 6.62 -0.65
CA ASN A 128 -10.59 5.90 -1.75
C ASN A 128 -10.12 6.88 -2.83
N ILE A 129 -8.85 6.81 -3.18
CA ILE A 129 -8.30 7.52 -4.34
C ILE A 129 -8.26 6.58 -5.54
N PRO A 130 -8.66 7.06 -6.75
CA PRO A 130 -8.78 6.19 -7.92
C PRO A 130 -7.48 5.51 -8.31
N LYS A 131 -6.38 6.26 -8.32
CA LYS A 131 -5.07 5.78 -8.75
C LYS A 131 -3.93 6.44 -7.99
N SER A 132 -2.94 5.66 -7.62
CA SER A 132 -1.65 6.14 -7.15
C SER A 132 -0.54 5.20 -7.58
N TYR A 133 0.70 5.64 -7.50
CA TYR A 133 1.85 4.77 -7.71
C TYR A 133 2.98 5.10 -6.76
N ARG A 134 3.80 4.09 -6.51
CA ARG A 134 5.09 4.21 -5.83
C ARG A 134 6.14 3.54 -6.69
N ARG A 135 7.28 4.19 -6.86
CA ARG A 135 8.41 3.61 -7.58
C ARG A 135 9.70 4.02 -6.92
N GLY A 136 10.70 3.19 -7.05
CA GLY A 136 12.00 3.53 -6.48
C GLY A 136 13.10 2.57 -6.83
N VAL A 137 14.27 2.93 -6.31
CA VAL A 137 15.52 2.18 -6.39
C VAL A 137 16.05 2.05 -4.99
N GLU A 138 16.41 0.83 -4.61
CA GLU A 138 17.08 0.52 -3.36
C GLU A 138 18.47 -0.03 -3.67
N LEU A 139 19.46 0.50 -3.00
CA LEU A 139 20.85 0.09 -3.10
C LEU A 139 21.35 -0.38 -1.75
N MET A 140 22.04 -1.49 -1.72
CA MET A 140 22.75 -1.97 -0.53
C MET A 140 24.13 -2.46 -0.96
N VAL A 141 25.16 -2.06 -0.22
CA VAL A 141 26.53 -2.46 -0.48
C VAL A 141 27.22 -2.76 0.84
N ASP A 142 27.82 -3.94 0.94
CA ASP A 142 28.70 -4.34 2.03
C ASP A 142 30.09 -4.62 1.48
N VAL A 143 31.10 -4.04 2.12
CA VAL A 143 32.50 -4.21 1.75
C VAL A 143 33.28 -4.74 2.94
N ARG A 144 33.89 -5.90 2.78
CA ARG A 144 34.87 -6.44 3.73
C ARG A 144 36.20 -5.72 3.57
N ALA A 145 36.39 -4.62 4.29
CA ALA A 145 37.59 -3.78 4.19
C ALA A 145 38.83 -4.49 4.73
N THR A 146 38.68 -5.33 5.76
CA THR A 146 39.74 -6.17 6.33
C THR A 146 39.17 -7.53 6.76
N LYS A 147 40.00 -8.41 7.32
CA LYS A 147 39.56 -9.71 7.89
C LYS A 147 38.59 -9.54 9.08
N TRP A 148 38.67 -8.38 9.77
CA TRP A 148 37.91 -8.09 10.99
C TRP A 148 36.92 -6.91 10.82
N LEU A 149 36.89 -6.21 9.64
CA LEU A 149 36.05 -5.05 9.44
C LEU A 149 35.22 -5.22 8.15
N THR A 150 33.92 -5.14 8.29
CA THR A 150 32.97 -4.99 7.18
C THR A 150 32.25 -3.65 7.32
N LEU A 151 32.17 -2.89 6.25
CA LEU A 151 31.47 -1.62 6.14
C LEU A 151 30.23 -1.83 5.26
N GLY A 152 29.08 -1.41 5.74
CA GLY A 152 27.81 -1.48 5.00
C GLY A 152 27.21 -0.10 4.79
N ALA A 153 26.58 0.10 3.64
CA ALA A 153 25.79 1.28 3.31
C ALA A 153 24.55 0.89 2.55
N ASN A 154 23.46 1.63 2.77
CA ASN A 154 22.23 1.52 1.97
C ASN A 154 21.73 2.91 1.56
N ALA A 155 21.00 2.96 0.45
CA ALA A 155 20.36 4.17 -0.03
C ALA A 155 19.05 3.78 -0.75
N THR A 156 18.01 4.59 -0.54
CA THR A 156 16.73 4.44 -1.22
C THR A 156 16.34 5.76 -1.85
N LEU A 157 16.00 5.72 -3.13
CA LEU A 157 15.37 6.82 -3.85
C LEU A 157 13.96 6.39 -4.22
N SER A 158 12.97 7.14 -3.77
CA SER A 158 11.57 6.81 -4.01
C SER A 158 10.77 8.01 -4.49
N GLN A 159 9.74 7.72 -5.28
CA GLN A 159 8.74 8.66 -5.72
C GLN A 159 7.35 8.07 -5.49
N ASN A 160 6.49 8.84 -4.80
CA ASN A 160 5.12 8.46 -4.50
C ASN A 160 4.20 9.53 -5.05
N HIS A 161 3.21 9.15 -5.86
CA HIS A 161 2.25 10.06 -6.46
C HIS A 161 0.83 9.54 -6.33
N ILE A 162 -0.06 10.43 -5.93
CA ILE A 162 -1.51 10.28 -6.07
C ILE A 162 -1.89 11.00 -7.37
N LEU A 163 -2.66 10.32 -8.22
CA LEU A 163 -3.11 10.87 -9.48
C LEU A 163 -4.55 11.37 -9.32
N ASP A 164 -4.84 12.52 -9.92
CA ASP A 164 -6.19 13.12 -9.96
C ASP A 164 -6.81 13.34 -8.56
N TYR A 165 -5.98 13.69 -7.58
CA TYR A 165 -6.45 14.03 -6.24
C TYR A 165 -6.73 15.53 -6.16
N VAL A 166 -7.96 15.86 -5.76
CA VAL A 166 -8.37 17.23 -5.46
C VAL A 166 -8.58 17.32 -3.95
N ASP A 167 -7.78 18.11 -3.29
CA ASP A 167 -7.95 18.45 -1.88
C ASP A 167 -8.74 19.76 -1.76
N ASN A 168 -9.79 19.73 -0.93
CA ASN A 168 -10.58 20.93 -0.64
C ASN A 168 -10.15 21.48 0.71
N ILE A 169 -9.30 22.48 0.68
CA ILE A 169 -8.91 23.22 1.88
C ILE A 169 -9.89 24.38 2.05
N ASP A 170 -10.56 24.45 3.20
CA ASP A 170 -11.51 25.53 3.59
C ASP A 170 -12.64 25.82 2.58
N GLY A 171 -13.14 24.78 1.91
CA GLY A 171 -14.25 24.91 0.97
C GLY A 171 -13.92 25.60 -0.35
N THR A 172 -12.66 25.89 -0.62
CA THR A 172 -12.16 26.37 -1.91
C THR A 172 -11.41 25.27 -2.62
N ALA A 173 -11.93 24.85 -3.79
CA ALA A 173 -11.16 24.00 -4.71
C ALA A 173 -10.06 24.86 -5.37
N PHE A 174 -8.82 24.39 -5.34
CA PHE A 174 -7.69 24.93 -6.08
C PHE A 174 -7.44 24.12 -7.36
#